data_8ac78b6dc20118ed64a1c8de6cb7e219
#
_entry.id   8ac78b6dc20118ed64a1c8de6cb7e219
#
_cell.length_a   1.000
_cell.length_b   1.000
_cell.length_c   1.000
_cell.angle_alpha   90.00
_cell.angle_beta   90.00
_cell.angle_gamma   90.00
#
_symmetry.space_group_name_H-M   'P 1'
#
loop_
_entity.id
_entity.type
_entity.pdbx_description
1 polymer ?
#
loop_
_entity_poly.entity_id
_entity_poly.type
_entity_poly.pdbx_seq_one_letter_code
_entity_poly.pdbx_strand_id
1 'polypeptide(L)'
;VLWLNNYIEKKKKFTSDSLYKNFLSIENKILKDVDVIQVQPIIFKEKNLLQDFEEIHKCDALIKSIEFLDKNLSKKFLKHLEGNYLFPHNMFITKKRFFIEYCEIIFPWLEKCLAYCKQKNLCENYNLRLPAFLAERFTSFWFSEFKNRKLLSYARLGKIHLSNNINKFINSTKLPFTFYQYPTIHRY
;
A
#
# COMPACT_ATOMS: atom_id res chain seq x y z
N VAL A 1 -3.29 9.62 -4.19
CA VAL A 1 -3.24 11.09 -4.27
C VAL A 1 -4.36 11.62 -5.14
N LEU A 2 -4.55 11.16 -6.38
CA LEU A 2 -5.66 11.54 -7.27
C LEU A 2 -7.06 11.33 -6.67
N TRP A 3 -7.22 10.39 -5.77
CA TRP A 3 -8.48 10.05 -5.13
C TRP A 3 -8.95 11.04 -4.07
N LEU A 4 -8.01 11.57 -3.28
CA LEU A 4 -8.32 12.58 -2.27
C LEU A 4 -8.81 13.89 -2.89
N ASN A 5 -8.26 14.23 -4.02
CA ASN A 5 -8.51 15.50 -4.66
C ASN A 5 -9.92 15.60 -5.25
N ASN A 6 -10.45 14.53 -5.83
CA ASN A 6 -11.82 14.51 -6.38
C ASN A 6 -12.92 14.72 -5.32
N TYR A 7 -12.61 14.48 -4.04
CA TYR A 7 -13.56 14.71 -2.95
C TYR A 7 -13.49 16.12 -2.38
N ILE A 8 -12.28 16.65 -2.23
CA ILE A 8 -12.06 18.01 -1.70
C ILE A 8 -12.63 19.07 -2.63
N GLU A 9 -12.88 18.75 -3.89
CA GLU A 9 -13.12 19.71 -4.95
C GLU A 9 -14.50 19.76 -5.58
N LYS A 10 -15.51 19.27 -4.97
CA LYS A 10 -16.86 19.68 -5.41
C LYS A 10 -17.07 21.21 -5.41
N LYS A 11 -16.10 22.00 -4.92
CA LYS A 11 -16.17 23.47 -4.84
C LYS A 11 -15.06 24.25 -5.57
N LYS A 12 -14.05 23.60 -6.15
CA LYS A 12 -13.02 24.30 -6.95
C LYS A 12 -12.66 23.49 -8.19
N LYS A 13 -12.71 24.11 -9.38
CA LYS A 13 -12.21 23.51 -10.61
C LYS A 13 -10.71 23.21 -10.45
N PHE A 14 -10.34 21.93 -10.43
CA PHE A 14 -8.95 21.50 -10.47
C PHE A 14 -8.40 21.68 -11.87
N THR A 15 -7.34 22.45 -11.95
CA THR A 15 -6.48 22.41 -13.12
C THR A 15 -5.32 21.44 -12.83
N SER A 16 -4.76 20.81 -13.87
CA SER A 16 -3.55 19.97 -13.76
C SER A 16 -2.42 20.69 -13.00
N ASP A 17 -2.32 22.00 -13.16
CA ASP A 17 -1.32 22.85 -12.52
C ASP A 17 -1.52 23.00 -11.01
N SER A 18 -2.77 23.03 -10.53
CA SER A 18 -3.03 23.10 -9.08
C SER A 18 -2.72 21.78 -8.39
N LEU A 19 -2.96 20.64 -9.06
CA LEU A 19 -2.57 19.31 -8.60
C LEU A 19 -1.06 19.18 -8.51
N TYR A 20 -0.36 19.60 -9.55
CA TYR A 20 1.09 19.55 -9.61
C TYR A 20 1.74 20.46 -8.54
N LYS A 21 1.25 21.70 -8.37
CA LYS A 21 1.72 22.62 -7.33
C LYS A 21 1.47 22.07 -5.92
N ASN A 22 0.31 21.46 -5.68
CA ASN A 22 0.01 20.81 -4.39
C ASN A 22 0.92 19.60 -4.17
N PHE A 23 1.19 18.81 -5.19
CA PHE A 23 2.12 17.69 -5.12
C PHE A 23 3.54 18.17 -4.79
N LEU A 24 4.06 19.18 -5.49
CA LEU A 24 5.36 19.79 -5.20
C LEU A 24 5.43 20.40 -3.79
N SER A 25 4.35 20.97 -3.29
CA SER A 25 4.30 21.51 -1.92
C SER A 25 4.36 20.40 -0.87
N ILE A 26 3.78 19.25 -1.15
CA ILE A 26 3.89 18.04 -0.31
C ILE A 26 5.34 17.53 -0.34
N GLU A 27 5.93 17.43 -1.53
CA GLU A 27 7.31 16.98 -1.71
C GLU A 27 8.28 17.87 -0.94
N ASN A 28 8.20 19.18 -1.11
CA ASN A 28 9.12 20.12 -0.49
C ASN A 28 8.94 20.29 1.03
N LYS A 29 7.70 20.17 1.55
CA LYS A 29 7.43 20.34 2.98
C LYS A 29 7.53 19.05 3.78
N ILE A 30 7.12 17.92 3.20
CA ILE A 30 6.97 16.67 3.96
C ILE A 30 8.17 15.75 3.77
N LEU A 31 8.73 15.66 2.54
CA LEU A 31 9.88 14.79 2.27
C LEU A 31 11.22 15.39 2.71
N LYS A 32 11.26 16.63 3.19
CA LYS A 32 12.50 17.23 3.72
C LYS A 32 13.03 16.44 4.90
N ASP A 33 12.16 16.10 5.84
CA ASP A 33 12.48 15.44 7.09
C ASP A 33 12.06 13.96 7.17
N VAL A 34 11.47 13.43 6.10
CA VAL A 34 10.92 12.09 6.06
C VAL A 34 11.43 11.36 4.82
N ASP A 35 11.76 10.08 4.96
CA ASP A 35 12.27 9.26 3.85
C ASP A 35 11.14 8.60 3.07
N VAL A 36 10.07 8.23 3.76
CA VAL A 36 8.89 7.61 3.16
C VAL A 36 7.61 8.01 3.86
N ILE A 37 6.55 8.17 3.09
CA ILE A 37 5.18 8.35 3.56
C ILE A 37 4.39 7.14 3.10
N GLN A 38 3.74 6.47 4.03
CA GLN A 38 2.84 5.36 3.76
C GLN A 38 1.45 5.65 4.34
N VAL A 39 0.47 4.91 3.88
CA VAL A 39 -0.85 4.88 4.52
C VAL A 39 -0.77 4.11 5.84
N GLN A 40 -1.74 4.34 6.73
CA GLN A 40 -1.84 3.54 7.95
C GLN A 40 -2.02 2.06 7.63
N PRO A 41 -1.38 1.16 8.41
CA PRO A 41 -1.49 -0.26 8.16
C PRO A 41 -2.86 -0.82 8.54
N ILE A 42 -3.24 -1.88 7.86
CA ILE A 42 -4.29 -2.79 8.31
C ILE A 42 -3.66 -3.71 9.35
N ILE A 43 -4.30 -3.87 10.49
CA ILE A 43 -3.85 -4.76 11.57
C ILE A 43 -4.78 -5.97 11.61
N PHE A 44 -4.21 -7.16 11.46
CA PHE A 44 -4.92 -8.43 11.60
C PHE A 44 -4.89 -8.86 13.06
N LYS A 45 -6.03 -9.27 13.61
CA LYS A 45 -6.14 -9.63 15.04
C LYS A 45 -5.73 -11.08 15.32
N GLU A 46 -6.04 -11.99 14.42
CA GLU A 46 -5.98 -13.44 14.68
C GLU A 46 -5.04 -14.19 13.73
N LYS A 47 -4.40 -13.49 12.80
CA LYS A 47 -3.52 -14.09 11.80
C LYS A 47 -2.37 -13.17 11.43
N ASN A 48 -1.29 -13.77 10.96
CA ASN A 48 -0.17 -13.06 10.36
C ASN A 48 -0.38 -12.82 8.84
N LEU A 49 0.54 -12.10 8.20
CA LEU A 49 0.42 -11.77 6.78
C LEU A 49 0.52 -12.98 5.86
N LEU A 50 1.30 -13.98 6.25
CA LEU A 50 1.43 -15.22 5.48
C LEU A 50 0.13 -16.00 5.51
N GLN A 51 -0.45 -16.21 6.69
CA GLN A 51 -1.74 -16.87 6.86
C GLN A 51 -2.86 -16.14 6.12
N ASP A 52 -2.91 -14.79 6.19
CA ASP A 52 -3.89 -13.99 5.44
C ASP A 52 -3.78 -14.23 3.93
N PHE A 53 -2.55 -14.26 3.42
CA PHE A 53 -2.31 -14.49 1.99
C PHE A 53 -2.73 -15.91 1.56
N GLU A 54 -2.34 -16.92 2.31
CA GLU A 54 -2.68 -18.32 2.03
C GLU A 54 -4.19 -18.61 2.11
N GLU A 55 -4.86 -17.99 3.07
CA GLU A 55 -6.33 -18.09 3.18
C GLU A 55 -7.06 -17.50 1.97
N ILE A 56 -6.58 -16.37 1.44
CA ILE A 56 -7.21 -15.67 0.32
C ILE A 56 -6.88 -16.35 -1.01
N HIS A 57 -5.61 -16.66 -1.22
CA HIS A 57 -5.09 -17.08 -2.53
C HIS A 57 -5.01 -18.60 -2.69
N LYS A 58 -5.09 -19.36 -1.59
CA LYS A 58 -5.05 -20.83 -1.57
C LYS A 58 -3.83 -21.42 -2.29
N CYS A 59 -2.67 -20.73 -2.16
CA CYS A 59 -1.44 -21.15 -2.82
C CYS A 59 -0.20 -20.76 -1.99
N ASP A 60 0.92 -21.39 -2.30
CA ASP A 60 2.22 -21.22 -1.66
C ASP A 60 3.08 -20.08 -2.26
N ALA A 61 2.52 -19.30 -3.18
CA ALA A 61 3.28 -18.33 -3.96
C ALA A 61 4.04 -17.31 -3.09
N LEU A 62 3.46 -16.89 -1.95
CA LEU A 62 4.12 -15.91 -1.09
C LEU A 62 5.32 -16.53 -0.36
N ILE A 63 5.15 -17.70 0.26
CA ILE A 63 6.26 -18.37 0.94
C ILE A 63 7.38 -18.76 -0.05
N LYS A 64 7.00 -19.20 -1.25
CA LYS A 64 7.95 -19.54 -2.31
C LYS A 64 8.70 -18.32 -2.85
N SER A 65 8.04 -17.17 -2.89
CA SER A 65 8.65 -15.92 -3.36
C SER A 65 9.85 -15.48 -2.53
N ILE A 66 9.92 -15.89 -1.26
CA ILE A 66 11.03 -15.58 -0.35
C ILE A 66 12.34 -16.19 -0.84
N GLU A 67 12.29 -17.37 -1.46
CA GLU A 67 13.46 -18.07 -1.98
C GLU A 67 14.11 -17.33 -3.17
N PHE A 68 13.41 -16.40 -3.81
CA PHE A 68 13.92 -15.63 -4.95
C PHE A 68 14.69 -14.37 -4.55
N LEU A 69 14.73 -14.08 -3.26
CA LEU A 69 15.51 -12.99 -2.67
C LEU A 69 16.89 -13.48 -2.21
N ASP A 70 17.82 -12.55 -2.01
CA ASP A 70 19.06 -12.87 -1.31
C ASP A 70 18.79 -13.27 0.16
N LYS A 71 19.75 -13.95 0.76
CA LYS A 71 19.60 -14.54 2.11
C LYS A 71 19.23 -13.51 3.19
N ASN A 72 19.73 -12.28 3.09
CA ASN A 72 19.45 -11.25 4.09
C ASN A 72 18.03 -10.70 3.94
N LEU A 73 17.64 -10.35 2.71
CA LEU A 73 16.28 -9.88 2.41
C LEU A 73 15.24 -10.97 2.69
N SER A 74 15.50 -12.22 2.32
CA SER A 74 14.64 -13.38 2.61
C SER A 74 14.31 -13.47 4.09
N LYS A 75 15.35 -13.41 4.94
CA LYS A 75 15.16 -13.50 6.40
C LYS A 75 14.33 -12.34 6.96
N LYS A 76 14.61 -11.13 6.50
CA LYS A 76 13.86 -9.93 6.94
C LYS A 76 12.42 -9.94 6.45
N PHE A 77 12.21 -10.34 5.19
CA PHE A 77 10.88 -10.42 4.60
C PHE A 77 10.04 -11.48 5.30
N LEU A 78 10.58 -12.67 5.56
CA LEU A 78 9.90 -13.71 6.33
C LEU A 78 9.46 -13.18 7.71
N LYS A 79 10.38 -12.53 8.43
CA LYS A 79 10.05 -11.93 9.74
C LYS A 79 8.92 -10.91 9.64
N HIS A 80 8.88 -10.11 8.57
CA HIS A 80 7.76 -9.17 8.34
C HIS A 80 6.44 -9.91 8.09
N LEU A 81 6.47 -11.01 7.32
CA LEU A 81 5.29 -11.82 7.01
C LEU A 81 4.72 -12.57 8.21
N GLU A 82 5.55 -12.87 9.21
CA GLU A 82 5.13 -13.40 10.52
C GLU A 82 4.44 -12.34 11.38
N GLY A 83 4.54 -11.07 11.01
CA GLY A 83 3.82 -9.98 11.65
C GLY A 83 2.35 -9.91 11.22
N ASN A 84 1.61 -9.02 11.86
CA ASN A 84 0.16 -8.89 11.68
C ASN A 84 -0.29 -7.53 11.10
N TYR A 85 0.60 -6.77 10.49
CA TYR A 85 0.27 -5.48 9.91
C TYR A 85 0.70 -5.38 8.44
N LEU A 86 -0.18 -4.84 7.61
CA LEU A 86 0.01 -4.65 6.17
C LEU A 86 -0.17 -3.19 5.81
N PHE A 87 0.80 -2.59 5.12
CA PHE A 87 0.63 -1.31 4.44
C PHE A 87 -0.01 -1.56 3.07
N PRO A 88 -1.32 -1.27 2.89
CA PRO A 88 -2.07 -1.79 1.75
C PRO A 88 -1.87 -0.97 0.48
N HIS A 89 -2.26 -1.59 -0.64
CA HIS A 89 -2.49 -0.95 -1.95
C HIS A 89 -1.24 -0.42 -2.67
N ASN A 90 -0.04 -0.85 -2.30
CA ASN A 90 1.20 -0.34 -2.90
C ASN A 90 1.29 1.20 -2.90
N MET A 91 0.71 1.86 -1.87
CA MET A 91 0.66 3.32 -1.78
C MET A 91 1.78 3.85 -0.89
N PHE A 92 2.67 4.59 -1.51
CA PHE A 92 3.76 5.27 -0.80
C PHE A 92 4.19 6.54 -1.56
N ILE A 93 4.84 7.44 -0.86
CA ILE A 93 5.59 8.58 -1.41
C ILE A 93 6.98 8.52 -0.80
N THR A 94 8.02 8.57 -1.61
CA THR A 94 9.40 8.47 -1.14
C THR A 94 10.35 9.32 -1.98
N LYS A 95 11.55 9.54 -1.50
CA LYS A 95 12.63 10.20 -2.24
C LYS A 95 13.04 9.36 -3.45
N LYS A 96 13.37 10.03 -4.56
CA LYS A 96 13.74 9.37 -5.83
C LYS A 96 14.78 8.25 -5.64
N ARG A 97 15.83 8.48 -4.85
CA ARG A 97 16.87 7.47 -4.61
C ARG A 97 16.31 6.18 -4.04
N PHE A 98 15.43 6.25 -3.05
CA PHE A 98 14.82 5.07 -2.41
C PHE A 98 13.81 4.36 -3.33
N PHE A 99 13.16 5.12 -4.21
CA PHE A 99 12.31 4.55 -5.25
C PHE A 99 13.13 3.74 -6.27
N ILE A 100 14.30 4.25 -6.68
CA ILE A 100 15.20 3.53 -7.58
C ILE A 100 15.68 2.24 -6.93
N GLU A 101 16.22 2.30 -5.71
CA GLU A 101 16.65 1.12 -4.95
C GLU A 101 15.54 0.07 -4.81
N TYR A 102 14.31 0.51 -4.53
CA TYR A 102 13.15 -0.36 -4.48
C TYR A 102 12.88 -1.04 -5.83
N CYS A 103 12.90 -0.28 -6.92
CA CYS A 103 12.64 -0.79 -8.26
C CYS A 103 13.69 -1.82 -8.71
N GLU A 104 14.96 -1.59 -8.41
CA GLU A 104 16.07 -2.48 -8.74
C GLU A 104 15.93 -3.86 -8.07
N ILE A 105 15.21 -3.94 -6.95
CA ILE A 105 14.99 -5.20 -6.24
C ILE A 105 13.63 -5.81 -6.60
N ILE A 106 12.55 -5.03 -6.57
CA ILE A 106 11.21 -5.59 -6.72
C ILE A 106 10.96 -6.14 -8.13
N PHE A 107 11.43 -5.49 -9.19
CA PHE A 107 11.13 -5.95 -10.53
C PHE A 107 11.79 -7.30 -10.87
N PRO A 108 13.10 -7.51 -10.67
CA PRO A 108 13.70 -8.82 -10.90
C PRO A 108 13.11 -9.93 -10.02
N TRP A 109 12.73 -9.58 -8.78
CA TRP A 109 12.05 -10.52 -7.90
C TRP A 109 10.64 -10.88 -8.42
N LEU A 110 9.85 -9.89 -8.85
CA LEU A 110 8.51 -10.13 -9.43
C LEU A 110 8.56 -10.96 -10.70
N GLU A 111 9.57 -10.79 -11.54
CA GLU A 111 9.77 -11.63 -12.73
C GLU A 111 9.91 -13.11 -12.36
N LYS A 112 10.72 -13.41 -11.34
CA LYS A 112 10.88 -14.78 -10.83
C LYS A 112 9.57 -15.31 -10.22
N CYS A 113 8.87 -14.47 -9.45
CA CYS A 113 7.56 -14.81 -8.89
C CYS A 113 6.55 -15.13 -10.01
N LEU A 114 6.49 -14.30 -11.05
CA LEU A 114 5.59 -14.49 -12.19
C LEU A 114 5.91 -15.79 -12.95
N ALA A 115 7.19 -16.08 -13.17
CA ALA A 115 7.63 -17.32 -13.81
C ALA A 115 7.15 -18.54 -13.01
N TYR A 116 7.35 -18.51 -11.68
CA TYR A 116 6.85 -19.57 -10.78
C TYR A 116 5.32 -19.71 -10.85
N CYS A 117 4.60 -18.60 -10.72
CA CYS A 117 3.14 -18.62 -10.76
C CYS A 117 2.59 -19.18 -12.08
N LYS A 118 3.22 -18.86 -13.22
CA LYS A 118 2.87 -19.42 -14.52
C LYS A 118 3.16 -20.91 -14.61
N GLN A 119 4.34 -21.33 -14.16
CA GLN A 119 4.73 -22.76 -14.16
C GLN A 119 3.77 -23.63 -13.33
N LYS A 120 3.22 -23.07 -12.26
CA LYS A 120 2.30 -23.75 -11.33
C LYS A 120 0.82 -23.50 -11.65
N ASN A 121 0.49 -22.77 -12.72
CA ASN A 121 -0.87 -22.41 -13.10
C ASN A 121 -1.63 -21.69 -11.95
N LEU A 122 -0.94 -20.85 -11.18
CA LEU A 122 -1.55 -20.17 -10.02
C LEU A 122 -2.30 -18.88 -10.40
N CYS A 123 -2.11 -18.36 -11.61
CA CYS A 123 -2.70 -17.11 -12.08
C CYS A 123 -4.06 -17.34 -12.76
N GLU A 124 -5.05 -17.80 -12.01
CA GLU A 124 -6.40 -18.05 -12.52
C GLU A 124 -7.45 -17.29 -11.71
N ASN A 125 -8.56 -16.92 -12.33
CA ASN A 125 -9.69 -16.26 -11.67
C ASN A 125 -9.27 -15.04 -10.84
N TYR A 126 -9.56 -15.04 -9.56
CA TYR A 126 -9.15 -13.98 -8.62
C TYR A 126 -7.63 -13.80 -8.58
N ASN A 127 -6.87 -14.88 -8.77
CA ASN A 127 -5.42 -14.89 -8.74
C ASN A 127 -4.75 -14.42 -10.05
N LEU A 128 -5.50 -13.98 -11.07
CA LEU A 128 -4.91 -13.29 -12.24
C LEU A 128 -4.00 -12.13 -11.83
N ARG A 129 -4.26 -11.52 -10.68
CA ARG A 129 -3.48 -10.42 -10.10
C ARG A 129 -2.49 -10.87 -9.03
N LEU A 130 -2.19 -12.16 -8.92
CA LEU A 130 -1.31 -12.70 -7.88
C LEU A 130 0.04 -11.98 -7.76
N PRO A 131 0.74 -11.61 -8.86
CA PRO A 131 1.97 -10.83 -8.76
C PRO A 131 1.77 -9.45 -8.10
N ALA A 132 0.62 -8.80 -8.30
CA ALA A 132 0.31 -7.52 -7.65
C ALA A 132 0.07 -7.69 -6.15
N PHE A 133 -0.50 -8.80 -5.71
CA PHE A 133 -0.66 -9.11 -4.30
C PHE A 133 0.68 -9.48 -3.62
N LEU A 134 1.57 -10.16 -4.34
CA LEU A 134 2.95 -10.39 -3.89
C LEU A 134 3.70 -9.06 -3.76
N ALA A 135 3.59 -8.18 -4.77
CA ALA A 135 4.16 -6.83 -4.73
C ALA A 135 3.66 -6.03 -3.52
N GLU A 136 2.37 -6.13 -3.17
CA GLU A 136 1.80 -5.44 -2.00
C GLU A 136 2.46 -5.89 -0.70
N ARG A 137 2.72 -7.18 -0.52
CA ARG A 137 3.42 -7.71 0.67
C ARG A 137 4.86 -7.25 0.72
N PHE A 138 5.55 -7.27 -0.42
CA PHE A 138 6.95 -6.82 -0.50
C PHE A 138 7.06 -5.30 -0.30
N THR A 139 6.20 -4.50 -0.91
CA THR A 139 6.15 -3.04 -0.71
C THR A 139 5.91 -2.68 0.76
N SER A 140 4.98 -3.39 1.41
CA SER A 140 4.72 -3.25 2.84
C SER A 140 5.98 -3.49 3.66
N PHE A 141 6.67 -4.58 3.39
CA PHE A 141 7.94 -4.92 4.02
C PHE A 141 9.01 -3.85 3.75
N TRP A 142 9.32 -3.56 2.49
CA TRP A 142 10.43 -2.69 2.09
C TRP A 142 10.38 -1.33 2.77
N PHE A 143 9.26 -0.66 2.67
CA PHE A 143 9.11 0.68 3.25
C PHE A 143 8.87 0.66 4.76
N SER A 144 8.54 -0.47 5.37
CA SER A 144 8.46 -0.58 6.83
C SER A 144 9.82 -0.54 7.51
N GLU A 145 10.91 -0.85 6.79
CA GLU A 145 12.28 -0.82 7.31
C GLU A 145 12.83 0.60 7.49
N PHE A 146 12.18 1.62 6.92
CA PHE A 146 12.64 3.00 7.03
C PHE A 146 12.32 3.59 8.41
N LYS A 147 13.36 4.15 9.09
CA LYS A 147 13.20 4.78 10.40
C LYS A 147 12.45 6.12 10.32
N ASN A 148 12.79 6.95 9.32
CA ASN A 148 12.16 8.26 9.11
C ASN A 148 10.90 8.13 8.26
N ARG A 149 9.87 7.53 8.83
CA ARG A 149 8.61 7.21 8.18
C ARG A 149 7.47 8.03 8.74
N LYS A 150 6.60 8.53 7.86
CA LYS A 150 5.34 9.18 8.23
C LYS A 150 4.16 8.35 7.77
N LEU A 151 3.20 8.15 8.64
CA LEU A 151 1.95 7.47 8.33
C LEU A 151 0.84 8.49 8.11
N LEU A 152 0.09 8.33 7.03
CA LEU A 152 -1.08 9.12 6.73
C LEU A 152 -2.31 8.21 6.70
N SER A 153 -3.38 8.68 7.29
CA SER A 153 -4.67 8.03 7.11
C SER A 153 -5.12 8.21 5.66
N TYR A 154 -5.89 7.27 5.15
CA TYR A 154 -6.46 7.36 3.81
C TYR A 154 -7.96 7.09 3.85
N ALA A 155 -8.69 7.70 2.90
CA ALA A 155 -10.07 7.42 2.66
C ALA A 155 -10.23 6.62 1.37
N ARG A 156 -10.96 5.52 1.42
CA ARG A 156 -11.39 4.82 0.22
C ARG A 156 -12.68 5.46 -0.28
N LEU A 157 -12.59 6.21 -1.37
CA LEU A 157 -13.76 6.76 -2.05
C LEU A 157 -14.30 5.67 -3.00
N GLY A 158 -15.36 5.02 -2.58
CA GLY A 158 -16.16 4.13 -3.41
C GLY A 158 -17.54 4.75 -3.69
N LYS A 159 -18.45 4.00 -4.30
CA LYS A 159 -19.89 4.32 -4.34
C LYS A 159 -20.49 4.16 -2.92
N ILE A 160 -19.94 4.87 -1.96
CA ILE A 160 -20.43 4.87 -0.60
C ILE A 160 -21.40 6.03 -0.51
N HIS A 161 -22.65 5.73 -0.22
CA HIS A 161 -23.55 6.72 0.37
C HIS A 161 -22.97 7.06 1.75
N LEU A 162 -22.17 8.13 1.79
CA LEU A 162 -21.66 8.65 3.05
C LEU A 162 -22.87 9.04 3.91
N SER A 163 -22.97 8.45 5.09
CA SER A 163 -24.02 8.88 6.04
C SER A 163 -23.84 10.37 6.35
N ASN A 164 -24.94 11.06 6.68
CA ASN A 164 -24.92 12.48 7.04
C ASN A 164 -23.93 12.80 8.17
N ASN A 165 -23.66 11.84 9.05
CA ASN A 165 -22.70 11.97 10.15
C ASN A 165 -21.23 12.02 9.66
N ILE A 166 -20.90 11.26 8.63
CA ILE A 166 -19.55 11.30 8.02
C ILE A 166 -19.35 12.62 7.29
N ASN A 167 -20.37 13.10 6.56
CA ASN A 167 -20.31 14.41 5.94
C ASN A 167 -20.13 15.55 6.95
N LYS A 168 -20.77 15.45 8.12
CA LYS A 168 -20.60 16.41 9.21
C LYS A 168 -19.18 16.39 9.78
N PHE A 169 -18.61 15.22 9.99
CA PHE A 169 -17.24 15.05 10.46
C PHE A 169 -16.22 15.60 9.45
N ILE A 170 -16.38 15.29 8.17
CA ILE A 170 -15.52 15.78 7.08
C ILE A 170 -15.56 17.31 7.00
N ASN A 171 -16.73 17.91 7.14
CA ASN A 171 -16.89 19.36 7.08
C ASN A 171 -16.41 20.10 8.34
N SER A 172 -16.29 19.41 9.48
CA SER A 172 -15.80 19.97 10.74
C SER A 172 -14.28 19.94 10.88
N THR A 173 -13.59 19.11 10.10
CA THR A 173 -12.14 19.01 10.15
C THR A 173 -11.50 20.02 9.19
N LYS A 174 -10.80 21.01 9.74
CA LYS A 174 -9.97 21.97 8.98
C LYS A 174 -8.68 21.32 8.40
N LEU A 175 -8.57 20.01 8.42
CA LEU A 175 -7.40 19.28 7.92
C LEU A 175 -7.51 19.11 6.40
N PRO A 176 -6.42 19.31 5.65
CA PRO A 176 -6.40 19.13 4.20
C PRO A 176 -6.60 17.67 3.76
N PHE A 177 -6.70 16.75 4.72
CA PHE A 177 -6.86 15.31 4.50
C PHE A 177 -7.91 14.75 5.45
N THR A 178 -8.92 14.11 4.92
CA THR A 178 -9.96 13.47 5.71
C THR A 178 -9.57 12.02 6.01
N PHE A 179 -9.73 11.64 7.26
CA PHE A 179 -9.35 10.35 7.80
C PHE A 179 -10.54 9.39 7.78
N TYR A 180 -10.31 8.20 7.26
CA TYR A 180 -11.23 7.11 7.40
C TYR A 180 -10.55 5.95 8.15
N GLN A 181 -11.06 5.62 9.31
CA GLN A 181 -10.70 4.37 9.96
C GLN A 181 -11.45 3.27 9.23
N TYR A 182 -10.76 2.29 8.69
CA TYR A 182 -11.38 1.14 8.05
C TYR A 182 -12.31 0.48 9.07
N PRO A 183 -13.62 0.41 8.85
CA PRO A 183 -14.39 -0.62 9.49
C PRO A 183 -13.81 -1.94 9.00
N THR A 184 -13.66 -2.88 9.89
CA THR A 184 -13.22 -4.26 9.62
C THR A 184 -13.76 -4.70 8.27
N ILE A 185 -12.87 -4.85 7.29
CA ILE A 185 -13.31 -5.34 5.99
C ILE A 185 -13.60 -6.82 6.21
N HIS A 186 -14.87 -7.15 6.28
CA HIS A 186 -15.29 -8.48 5.91
C HIS A 186 -15.02 -8.57 4.39
N ARG A 187 -13.88 -9.14 4.02
CA ARG A 187 -13.64 -9.55 2.64
C ARG A 187 -14.51 -10.80 2.44
N TYR A 188 -15.54 -10.63 1.62
CA TYR A 188 -16.28 -11.76 1.06
C TYR A 188 -15.41 -12.57 0.12
#